data_08db70f4876289b4fd1226a5968236a2
#
_entry.id   08db70f4876289b4fd1226a5968236a2
#
_cell.length_a   1.000
_cell.length_b   1.000
_cell.length_c   1.000
_cell.angle_alpha   90.00
_cell.angle_beta   90.00
_cell.angle_gamma   90.00
#
_symmetry.space_group_name_H-M   'P 1'
#
loop_
_entity.id
_entity.type
_entity.pdbx_description
1 polymer ?
#
loop_
_entity_poly.entity_id
_entity_poly.type
_entity_poly.pdbx_seq_one_letter_code
_entity_poly.pdbx_strand_id
1 'polypeptide(L)'
;MNMGTSKIRYGIVGCGSMGREHIENIKALPGAEVTVIADTVAASRDSALQLCHTPPQVFEDHRDLLASGLCDAVVIATPNFTHIALMRDALATDLHILIEKPVVTNMQDGVELMRLADHRKGLLWVAQEYRYMPPVAEMIRMAHDGAVGRIHQVSIREHREPFYPKVGDWNRFSANTGGTLVEKCCHYFNLMDLVLGEKPLRVFASGGQRVNHLDERYEGRTPDILDSAFVIVEYPSGARAMLDLCMFAENSIDSEHITVVGDTGKLESLLPALTLRYGKREDWGTRKVWGQASGSGKGVSVRRVWDTNIKYAGQHFGASYIEHQRFAAAIRAGTPPEVSLEDGLRSVATGLAAHRSIETGLPVMLNDVLPAGW
;
A
#
# COMPACT_ATOMS: atom_id res chain seq x y z
N MET A 1 -29.09 -27.95 3.40
CA MET A 1 -29.33 -26.85 4.34
C MET A 1 -28.33 -25.76 4.01
N ASN A 2 -28.79 -24.64 3.44
CA ASN A 2 -27.95 -23.47 3.20
C ASN A 2 -27.63 -22.89 4.58
N MET A 3 -26.42 -23.14 5.09
CA MET A 3 -25.90 -22.35 6.20
C MET A 3 -25.62 -20.96 5.60
N GLY A 4 -26.59 -20.06 5.78
CA GLY A 4 -26.40 -18.66 5.46
C GLY A 4 -25.21 -18.17 6.23
N THR A 5 -24.10 -17.89 5.52
CA THR A 5 -22.94 -17.24 6.11
C THR A 5 -23.42 -15.89 6.64
N SER A 6 -23.39 -15.70 7.96
CA SER A 6 -23.74 -14.43 8.58
C SER A 6 -22.88 -13.33 7.94
N LYS A 7 -23.50 -12.16 7.70
CA LYS A 7 -22.75 -11.01 7.18
C LYS A 7 -21.65 -10.61 8.17
N ILE A 8 -20.50 -10.22 7.66
CA ILE A 8 -19.46 -9.56 8.46
C ILE A 8 -19.90 -8.11 8.66
N ARG A 9 -20.02 -7.71 9.91
CA ARG A 9 -20.36 -6.34 10.32
C ARG A 9 -19.08 -5.53 10.47
N TYR A 10 -19.00 -4.42 9.75
CA TYR A 10 -17.82 -3.55 9.76
C TYR A 10 -18.07 -2.28 10.56
N GLY A 11 -17.10 -1.91 11.39
CA GLY A 11 -16.92 -0.58 11.95
C GLY A 11 -15.91 0.21 11.14
N ILE A 12 -16.15 1.51 10.91
CA ILE A 12 -15.20 2.40 10.24
C ILE A 12 -14.76 3.48 11.22
N VAL A 13 -13.46 3.53 11.51
CA VAL A 13 -12.82 4.57 12.32
C VAL A 13 -12.02 5.48 11.39
N GLY A 14 -12.47 6.74 11.29
CA GLY A 14 -12.00 7.69 10.29
C GLY A 14 -12.87 7.68 9.03
N CYS A 15 -13.68 8.75 8.87
CA CYS A 15 -14.65 8.94 7.78
C CYS A 15 -14.14 9.92 6.71
N GLY A 16 -12.82 10.08 6.61
CA GLY A 16 -12.14 10.88 5.59
C GLY A 16 -12.23 10.24 4.19
N SER A 17 -11.35 10.64 3.27
CA SER A 17 -11.36 10.12 1.89
C SER A 17 -11.26 8.59 1.85
N MET A 18 -10.26 8.00 2.57
CA MET A 18 -10.08 6.54 2.56
C MET A 18 -11.19 5.82 3.32
N GLY A 19 -11.68 6.34 4.46
CA GLY A 19 -12.81 5.73 5.16
C GLY A 19 -14.07 5.64 4.28
N ARG A 20 -14.34 6.66 3.49
CA ARG A 20 -15.45 6.64 2.50
C ARG A 20 -15.19 5.66 1.36
N GLU A 21 -13.95 5.57 0.89
CA GLU A 21 -13.54 4.55 -0.10
C GLU A 21 -13.80 3.12 0.44
N HIS A 22 -13.43 2.85 1.69
CA HIS A 22 -13.74 1.56 2.33
C HIS A 22 -15.24 1.30 2.46
N ILE A 23 -16.04 2.30 2.81
CA ILE A 23 -17.51 2.16 2.88
C ILE A 23 -18.07 1.71 1.52
N GLU A 24 -17.66 2.35 0.42
CA GLU A 24 -18.12 1.98 -0.92
C GLU A 24 -17.68 0.56 -1.32
N ASN A 25 -16.46 0.17 -0.99
CA ASN A 25 -15.95 -1.18 -1.22
C ASN A 25 -16.76 -2.24 -0.45
N ILE A 26 -17.02 -1.99 0.85
CA ILE A 26 -17.78 -2.90 1.71
C ILE A 26 -19.23 -3.02 1.23
N LYS A 27 -19.86 -1.93 0.81
CA LYS A 27 -21.22 -1.95 0.22
C LYS A 27 -21.32 -2.85 -1.02
N ALA A 28 -20.27 -2.84 -1.84
CA ALA A 28 -20.22 -3.67 -3.05
C ALA A 28 -19.89 -5.14 -2.75
N LEU A 29 -19.46 -5.46 -1.51
CA LEU A 29 -18.98 -6.78 -1.12
C LEU A 29 -20.13 -7.67 -0.64
N PRO A 30 -20.41 -8.81 -1.31
CA PRO A 30 -21.44 -9.75 -0.84
C PRO A 30 -21.15 -10.30 0.56
N GLY A 31 -22.15 -10.26 1.44
CA GLY A 31 -22.02 -10.78 2.80
C GLY A 31 -21.20 -9.88 3.73
N ALA A 32 -21.16 -8.58 3.47
CA ALA A 32 -20.59 -7.55 4.32
C ALA A 32 -21.56 -6.37 4.48
N GLU A 33 -21.45 -5.63 5.57
CA GLU A 33 -22.20 -4.40 5.80
C GLU A 33 -21.48 -3.49 6.78
N VAL A 34 -21.61 -2.17 6.61
CA VAL A 34 -21.14 -1.17 7.57
C VAL A 34 -22.26 -0.93 8.59
N THR A 35 -21.99 -1.25 9.86
CA THR A 35 -22.98 -1.16 10.95
C THR A 35 -22.71 -0.02 11.91
N VAL A 36 -21.47 0.49 11.94
CA VAL A 36 -21.07 1.55 12.86
C VAL A 36 -19.92 2.36 12.26
N ILE A 37 -19.92 3.67 12.50
CA ILE A 37 -18.86 4.60 12.09
C ILE A 37 -18.44 5.49 13.25
N ALA A 38 -17.17 5.92 13.27
CA ALA A 38 -16.65 6.91 14.21
C ALA A 38 -15.68 7.87 13.52
N ASP A 39 -15.86 9.16 13.78
CA ASP A 39 -14.94 10.23 13.40
C ASP A 39 -15.13 11.42 14.33
N THR A 40 -14.09 12.13 14.69
CA THR A 40 -14.17 13.34 15.54
C THR A 40 -14.76 14.53 14.79
N VAL A 41 -14.72 14.54 13.44
CA VAL A 41 -15.19 15.62 12.57
C VAL A 41 -16.62 15.34 12.11
N ALA A 42 -17.57 16.16 12.52
CA ALA A 42 -18.99 16.00 12.18
C ALA A 42 -19.23 15.93 10.65
N ALA A 43 -18.64 16.84 9.88
CA ALA A 43 -18.78 16.87 8.42
C ALA A 43 -18.27 15.58 7.74
N SER A 44 -17.25 14.92 8.31
CA SER A 44 -16.77 13.62 7.82
C SER A 44 -17.80 12.51 8.10
N ARG A 45 -18.40 12.49 9.31
CA ARG A 45 -19.49 11.57 9.66
C ARG A 45 -20.68 11.73 8.75
N ASP A 46 -21.15 12.97 8.52
CA ASP A 46 -22.28 13.29 7.66
C ASP A 46 -22.04 12.81 6.21
N SER A 47 -20.85 13.05 5.69
CA SER A 47 -20.45 12.60 4.35
C SER A 47 -20.43 11.08 4.23
N ALA A 48 -19.99 10.38 5.27
CA ALA A 48 -19.97 8.91 5.31
C ALA A 48 -21.39 8.32 5.40
N LEU A 49 -22.27 8.93 6.18
CA LEU A 49 -23.70 8.52 6.29
C LEU A 49 -24.42 8.54 4.95
N GLN A 50 -24.13 9.53 4.10
CA GLN A 50 -24.75 9.64 2.78
C GLN A 50 -24.38 8.47 1.84
N LEU A 51 -23.29 7.78 2.10
CA LEU A 51 -22.85 6.63 1.31
C LEU A 51 -23.51 5.32 1.73
N CYS A 52 -24.05 5.24 2.95
CA CYS A 52 -24.58 4.01 3.51
C CYS A 52 -26.04 3.79 3.10
N HIS A 53 -26.40 2.60 2.59
CA HIS A 53 -27.78 2.26 2.27
C HIS A 53 -28.66 2.13 3.53
N THR A 54 -28.11 1.53 4.58
CA THR A 54 -28.72 1.46 5.90
C THR A 54 -27.89 2.35 6.83
N PRO A 55 -28.48 3.34 7.50
CA PRO A 55 -27.74 4.22 8.39
C PRO A 55 -27.04 3.43 9.50
N PRO A 56 -25.71 3.50 9.60
CA PRO A 56 -24.96 2.88 10.71
C PRO A 56 -25.16 3.69 12.00
N GLN A 57 -24.87 3.06 13.14
CA GLN A 57 -24.68 3.82 14.39
C GLN A 57 -23.47 4.74 14.27
N VAL A 58 -23.58 5.96 14.83
CA VAL A 58 -22.55 6.99 14.70
C VAL A 58 -21.99 7.34 16.07
N PHE A 59 -20.66 7.39 16.17
CA PHE A 59 -19.92 7.83 17.35
C PHE A 59 -18.93 8.95 16.99
N GLU A 60 -18.55 9.73 17.98
CA GLU A 60 -17.45 10.69 17.86
C GLU A 60 -16.11 10.07 18.28
N ASP A 61 -16.15 9.23 19.31
CA ASP A 61 -14.98 8.54 19.85
C ASP A 61 -14.93 7.09 19.34
N HIS A 62 -13.79 6.69 18.85
CA HIS A 62 -13.54 5.32 18.38
C HIS A 62 -13.69 4.28 19.49
N ARG A 63 -13.44 4.65 20.76
CA ARG A 63 -13.58 3.74 21.91
C ARG A 63 -15.02 3.31 22.12
N ASP A 64 -15.97 4.22 21.89
CA ASP A 64 -17.40 3.90 21.96
C ASP A 64 -17.79 2.93 20.84
N LEU A 65 -17.22 3.12 19.63
CA LEU A 65 -17.38 2.17 18.52
C LEU A 65 -16.84 0.79 18.90
N LEU A 66 -15.59 0.73 19.38
CA LEU A 66 -14.93 -0.55 19.72
C LEU A 66 -15.67 -1.29 20.84
N ALA A 67 -16.26 -0.58 21.80
CA ALA A 67 -17.02 -1.15 22.93
C ALA A 67 -18.47 -1.48 22.56
N SER A 68 -18.99 -1.05 21.42
CA SER A 68 -20.42 -1.11 21.07
C SER A 68 -20.96 -2.55 20.83
N GLY A 69 -20.11 -3.51 20.49
CA GLY A 69 -20.53 -4.84 20.07
C GLY A 69 -21.27 -4.89 18.73
N LEU A 70 -21.27 -3.79 17.98
CA LEU A 70 -21.99 -3.65 16.71
C LEU A 70 -21.21 -4.14 15.49
N CYS A 71 -19.90 -4.41 15.59
CA CYS A 71 -19.08 -4.89 14.49
C CYS A 71 -18.27 -6.13 14.86
N ASP A 72 -17.88 -6.89 13.85
CA ASP A 72 -17.00 -8.06 13.92
C ASP A 72 -15.58 -7.68 13.46
N ALA A 73 -15.49 -6.68 12.58
CA ALA A 73 -14.25 -6.16 12.02
C ALA A 73 -14.26 -4.64 12.05
N VAL A 74 -13.09 -4.04 12.25
CA VAL A 74 -12.90 -2.58 12.22
C VAL A 74 -11.87 -2.20 11.14
N VAL A 75 -12.18 -1.16 10.39
CA VAL A 75 -11.25 -0.50 9.45
C VAL A 75 -10.79 0.80 10.12
N ILE A 76 -9.47 0.99 10.23
CA ILE A 76 -8.86 2.20 10.76
C ILE A 76 -8.28 3.00 9.59
N ALA A 77 -8.90 4.13 9.26
CA ALA A 77 -8.57 4.99 8.11
C ALA A 77 -8.43 6.46 8.52
N THR A 78 -7.70 6.70 9.59
CA THR A 78 -7.46 8.02 10.20
C THR A 78 -6.12 8.61 9.75
N PRO A 79 -5.76 9.85 10.14
CA PRO A 79 -4.42 10.39 9.89
C PRO A 79 -3.30 9.49 10.46
N ASN A 80 -2.22 9.31 9.72
CA ASN A 80 -1.15 8.35 10.01
C ASN A 80 -0.60 8.43 11.45
N PHE A 81 -0.36 9.65 11.96
CA PHE A 81 0.18 9.87 13.31
C PHE A 81 -0.79 9.44 14.42
N THR A 82 -2.05 9.21 14.12
CA THR A 82 -3.05 8.76 15.10
C THR A 82 -3.12 7.23 15.19
N HIS A 83 -2.58 6.51 14.23
CA HIS A 83 -2.69 5.06 14.11
C HIS A 83 -2.26 4.34 15.39
N ILE A 84 -1.13 4.74 15.98
CA ILE A 84 -0.61 4.09 17.20
C ILE A 84 -1.61 4.15 18.36
N ALA A 85 -2.24 5.30 18.59
CA ALA A 85 -3.19 5.47 19.67
C ALA A 85 -4.46 4.62 19.46
N LEU A 86 -5.01 4.65 18.24
CA LEU A 86 -6.18 3.85 17.89
C LEU A 86 -5.89 2.35 17.91
N MET A 87 -4.70 1.96 17.43
CA MET A 87 -4.29 0.56 17.45
C MET A 87 -4.10 0.00 18.86
N ARG A 88 -3.63 0.80 19.83
CA ARG A 88 -3.59 0.38 21.26
C ARG A 88 -4.98 -0.06 21.74
N ASP A 89 -5.99 0.77 21.47
CA ASP A 89 -7.37 0.50 21.88
C ASP A 89 -7.97 -0.69 21.09
N ALA A 90 -7.76 -0.73 19.77
CA ALA A 90 -8.28 -1.79 18.92
C ALA A 90 -7.64 -3.16 19.19
N LEU A 91 -6.32 -3.20 19.45
CA LEU A 91 -5.59 -4.43 19.78
C LEU A 91 -6.00 -5.03 21.14
N ALA A 92 -6.59 -4.22 22.03
CA ALA A 92 -7.16 -4.69 23.30
C ALA A 92 -8.50 -5.44 23.11
N THR A 93 -9.06 -5.48 21.90
CA THR A 93 -10.30 -6.17 21.55
C THR A 93 -10.02 -7.45 20.75
N ASP A 94 -11.02 -8.34 20.64
CA ASP A 94 -10.97 -9.52 19.77
C ASP A 94 -11.44 -9.23 18.32
N LEU A 95 -11.73 -7.98 17.97
CA LEU A 95 -12.17 -7.58 16.62
C LEU A 95 -11.11 -7.89 15.56
N HIS A 96 -11.54 -8.26 14.36
CA HIS A 96 -10.66 -8.26 13.19
C HIS A 96 -10.32 -6.83 12.81
N ILE A 97 -9.06 -6.54 12.47
CA ILE A 97 -8.59 -5.18 12.17
C ILE A 97 -8.01 -5.15 10.75
N LEU A 98 -8.48 -4.20 9.94
CA LEU A 98 -7.83 -3.73 8.74
C LEU A 98 -7.35 -2.31 9.02
N ILE A 99 -6.03 -2.09 9.03
CA ILE A 99 -5.41 -0.78 9.28
C ILE A 99 -4.84 -0.21 7.99
N GLU A 100 -5.16 1.06 7.71
CA GLU A 100 -4.58 1.79 6.60
C GLU A 100 -3.06 1.96 6.75
N LYS A 101 -2.43 2.05 5.60
CA LYS A 101 -1.00 2.32 5.51
C LYS A 101 -0.71 3.85 5.58
N PRO A 102 0.50 4.23 5.98
CA PRO A 102 1.48 3.43 6.70
C PRO A 102 0.96 3.05 8.08
N VAL A 103 1.24 1.85 8.52
CA VAL A 103 0.72 1.36 9.81
C VAL A 103 1.21 2.19 10.99
N VAL A 104 2.41 2.76 10.90
CA VAL A 104 3.03 3.72 11.82
C VAL A 104 3.86 4.75 11.06
N THR A 105 4.26 5.83 11.72
CA THR A 105 5.11 6.88 11.16
C THR A 105 6.57 6.81 11.64
N ASN A 106 6.87 5.96 12.62
CA ASN A 106 8.20 5.72 13.19
C ASN A 106 8.32 4.28 13.72
N MET A 107 9.54 3.80 13.93
CA MET A 107 9.75 2.41 14.34
C MET A 107 9.57 2.16 15.84
N GLN A 108 9.60 3.18 16.70
CA GLN A 108 9.30 3.04 18.13
C GLN A 108 7.85 2.56 18.31
N ASP A 109 6.92 3.21 17.62
CA ASP A 109 5.51 2.78 17.57
C ASP A 109 5.35 1.39 16.95
N GLY A 110 6.15 1.06 15.94
CA GLY A 110 6.16 -0.26 15.30
C GLY A 110 6.53 -1.39 16.27
N VAL A 111 7.56 -1.19 17.08
CA VAL A 111 7.96 -2.13 18.15
C VAL A 111 6.84 -2.35 19.14
N GLU A 112 6.18 -1.26 19.55
CA GLU A 112 5.06 -1.33 20.48
C GLU A 112 3.90 -2.13 19.88
N LEU A 113 3.54 -1.86 18.62
CA LEU A 113 2.46 -2.59 17.94
C LEU A 113 2.75 -4.08 17.81
N MET A 114 3.99 -4.47 17.49
CA MET A 114 4.36 -5.89 17.44
C MET A 114 4.14 -6.58 18.79
N ARG A 115 4.56 -5.92 19.88
CA ARG A 115 4.36 -6.47 21.23
C ARG A 115 2.87 -6.57 21.61
N LEU A 116 2.06 -5.57 21.23
CA LEU A 116 0.62 -5.56 21.51
C LEU A 116 -0.15 -6.56 20.65
N ALA A 117 0.31 -6.82 19.43
CA ALA A 117 -0.32 -7.75 18.51
C ALA A 117 -0.01 -9.21 18.81
N ASP A 118 0.96 -9.48 19.70
CA ASP A 118 1.36 -10.83 20.07
C ASP A 118 0.17 -11.59 20.73
N HIS A 119 -0.05 -12.83 20.27
CA HIS A 119 -1.10 -13.74 20.76
C HIS A 119 -2.56 -13.25 20.62
N ARG A 120 -2.84 -12.20 19.79
CA ARG A 120 -4.21 -11.77 19.56
C ARG A 120 -5.02 -12.83 18.78
N LYS A 121 -6.34 -12.87 19.01
CA LYS A 121 -7.24 -13.81 18.33
C LYS A 121 -7.77 -13.25 17.01
N GLY A 122 -8.09 -11.94 16.97
CA GLY A 122 -8.61 -11.29 15.78
C GLY A 122 -7.54 -11.17 14.69
N LEU A 123 -7.95 -11.26 13.42
CA LEU A 123 -7.07 -11.03 12.28
C LEU A 123 -6.58 -9.58 12.26
N LEU A 124 -5.30 -9.37 12.02
CA LEU A 124 -4.71 -8.05 11.79
C LEU A 124 -4.13 -7.99 10.37
N TRP A 125 -4.66 -7.07 9.57
CA TRP A 125 -4.32 -6.89 8.17
C TRP A 125 -3.87 -5.45 7.92
N VAL A 126 -2.76 -5.26 7.23
CA VAL A 126 -2.30 -3.93 6.81
C VAL A 126 -2.72 -3.67 5.37
N ALA A 127 -3.36 -2.53 5.10
CA ALA A 127 -3.89 -2.17 3.79
C ALA A 127 -2.77 -1.79 2.80
N GLN A 128 -2.20 -2.81 2.15
CA GLN A 128 -1.21 -2.66 1.07
C GLN A 128 -1.84 -3.09 -0.25
N GLU A 129 -2.90 -2.39 -0.65
CA GLU A 129 -3.80 -2.78 -1.73
C GLU A 129 -3.16 -2.78 -3.13
N TYR A 130 -2.04 -2.08 -3.36
CA TYR A 130 -1.41 -1.99 -4.69
C TYR A 130 -1.07 -3.34 -5.30
N ARG A 131 -0.79 -4.35 -4.45
CA ARG A 131 -0.56 -5.74 -4.90
C ARG A 131 -1.76 -6.36 -5.61
N TYR A 132 -2.96 -5.82 -5.41
CA TYR A 132 -4.21 -6.30 -6.00
C TYR A 132 -4.67 -5.53 -7.23
N MET A 133 -3.98 -4.45 -7.64
CA MET A 133 -4.26 -3.80 -8.92
C MET A 133 -4.14 -4.82 -10.05
N PRO A 134 -5.13 -4.96 -10.97
CA PRO A 134 -5.19 -6.09 -11.89
C PRO A 134 -3.91 -6.41 -12.67
N PRO A 135 -3.22 -5.45 -13.33
CA PRO A 135 -1.99 -5.78 -14.04
C PRO A 135 -0.81 -6.06 -13.09
N VAL A 136 -0.82 -5.50 -11.87
CA VAL A 136 0.21 -5.75 -10.85
C VAL A 136 0.05 -7.15 -10.27
N ALA A 137 -1.16 -7.53 -9.88
CA ALA A 137 -1.46 -8.86 -9.37
C ALA A 137 -1.08 -9.97 -10.38
N GLU A 138 -1.42 -9.76 -11.65
CA GLU A 138 -1.06 -10.70 -12.71
C GLU A 138 0.45 -10.73 -12.97
N MET A 139 1.13 -9.59 -12.90
CA MET A 139 2.60 -9.51 -13.00
C MET A 139 3.27 -10.30 -11.87
N ILE A 140 2.82 -10.13 -10.61
CA ILE A 140 3.32 -10.86 -9.44
C ILE A 140 3.12 -12.36 -9.64
N ARG A 141 1.91 -12.78 -10.03
CA ARG A 141 1.60 -14.19 -10.30
C ARG A 141 2.53 -14.78 -11.35
N MET A 142 2.68 -14.11 -12.50
CA MET A 142 3.56 -14.57 -13.57
C MET A 142 5.03 -14.65 -13.14
N ALA A 143 5.50 -13.67 -12.36
CA ALA A 143 6.86 -13.64 -11.84
C ALA A 143 7.11 -14.84 -10.90
N HIS A 144 6.18 -15.12 -9.99
CA HIS A 144 6.27 -16.27 -9.08
C HIS A 144 6.10 -17.63 -9.80
N ASP A 145 5.33 -17.68 -10.89
CA ASP A 145 5.22 -18.86 -11.76
C ASP A 145 6.48 -19.09 -12.61
N GLY A 146 7.53 -18.25 -12.46
CA GLY A 146 8.81 -18.41 -13.14
C GLY A 146 8.85 -17.87 -14.57
N ALA A 147 7.88 -17.04 -14.99
CA ALA A 147 7.81 -16.52 -16.36
C ALA A 147 9.07 -15.76 -16.80
N VAL A 148 9.80 -15.16 -15.86
CA VAL A 148 11.03 -14.41 -16.12
C VAL A 148 12.31 -15.11 -15.63
N GLY A 149 12.18 -16.35 -15.10
CA GLY A 149 13.28 -17.05 -14.45
C GLY A 149 13.62 -16.44 -13.08
N ARG A 150 14.91 -16.49 -12.70
CA ARG A 150 15.36 -15.84 -11.47
C ARG A 150 15.31 -14.32 -11.62
N ILE A 151 14.62 -13.66 -10.69
CA ILE A 151 14.47 -12.20 -10.69
C ILE A 151 15.77 -11.56 -10.22
N HIS A 152 16.26 -10.54 -10.93
CA HIS A 152 17.47 -9.79 -10.62
C HIS A 152 17.21 -8.32 -10.37
N GLN A 153 16.17 -7.75 -11.02
CA GLN A 153 15.85 -6.32 -10.88
C GLN A 153 14.35 -6.09 -10.82
N VAL A 154 13.95 -5.16 -9.95
CA VAL A 154 12.62 -4.56 -9.91
C VAL A 154 12.80 -3.05 -10.04
N SER A 155 12.08 -2.42 -10.96
CA SER A 155 12.05 -0.96 -11.08
C SER A 155 10.62 -0.47 -10.95
N ILE A 156 10.40 0.51 -10.10
CA ILE A 156 9.11 1.17 -9.93
C ILE A 156 9.31 2.66 -10.18
N ARG A 157 8.53 3.20 -11.11
CA ARG A 157 8.44 4.64 -11.36
C ARG A 157 7.05 5.11 -10.98
N GLU A 158 6.97 6.16 -10.17
CA GLU A 158 5.75 6.91 -9.95
C GLU A 158 5.98 8.37 -10.29
N HIS A 159 5.31 8.84 -11.35
CA HIS A 159 5.30 10.21 -11.83
C HIS A 159 3.86 10.73 -11.78
N ARG A 160 3.56 11.58 -10.83
CA ARG A 160 2.19 11.97 -10.48
C ARG A 160 2.06 13.43 -10.06
N GLU A 161 0.81 13.81 -9.76
CA GLU A 161 0.46 15.07 -9.11
C GLU A 161 0.87 15.10 -7.62
N PRO A 162 0.94 16.32 -7.01
CA PRO A 162 1.20 16.52 -5.59
C PRO A 162 0.20 15.79 -4.67
N PHE A 163 0.54 15.68 -3.39
CA PHE A 163 -0.42 15.25 -2.39
C PHE A 163 -1.62 16.19 -2.31
N TYR A 164 -2.81 15.61 -2.41
CA TYR A 164 -4.06 16.34 -2.19
C TYR A 164 -4.15 16.89 -0.76
N PRO A 165 -4.84 18.04 -0.56
CA PRO A 165 -5.17 18.52 0.77
C PRO A 165 -5.96 17.50 1.57
N LYS A 166 -5.62 17.35 2.84
CA LYS A 166 -6.35 16.55 3.83
C LYS A 166 -6.99 17.46 4.85
N VAL A 167 -7.92 16.94 5.65
CA VAL A 167 -8.57 17.72 6.72
C VAL A 167 -7.49 18.27 7.67
N GLY A 168 -7.39 19.60 7.77
CA GLY A 168 -6.36 20.27 8.58
C GLY A 168 -4.94 20.15 8.05
N ASP A 169 -4.77 19.78 6.78
CA ASP A 169 -3.48 19.72 6.05
C ASP A 169 -2.37 18.95 6.80
N TRP A 170 -2.78 17.96 7.61
CA TRP A 170 -1.87 17.17 8.45
C TRP A 170 -0.76 16.49 7.66
N ASN A 171 -1.01 16.18 6.38
CA ASN A 171 -0.09 15.49 5.49
C ASN A 171 1.01 16.38 4.88
N ARG A 172 1.16 17.61 5.36
CA ARG A 172 2.22 18.54 4.94
C ARG A 172 3.51 18.37 5.75
N PHE A 173 3.49 17.56 6.81
CA PHE A 173 4.62 17.43 7.73
C PHE A 173 5.05 15.98 7.94
N SER A 174 6.36 15.75 7.79
CA SER A 174 6.98 14.43 7.99
C SER A 174 6.73 13.87 9.40
N ALA A 175 6.62 14.72 10.41
CA ALA A 175 6.26 14.31 11.77
C ALA A 175 4.89 13.62 11.84
N ASN A 176 3.96 13.97 10.96
CA ASN A 176 2.61 13.40 10.92
C ASN A 176 2.52 12.19 10.00
N THR A 177 3.40 12.08 9.02
CA THR A 177 3.29 11.11 7.91
C THR A 177 4.38 10.03 7.94
N GLY A 178 5.49 10.27 8.62
CA GLY A 178 6.73 9.53 8.48
C GLY A 178 7.56 9.98 7.27
N GLY A 179 7.11 11.06 6.57
CA GLY A 179 7.67 11.57 5.33
C GLY A 179 7.14 10.87 4.08
N THR A 180 7.36 11.45 2.92
CA THR A 180 6.82 11.01 1.62
C THR A 180 7.18 9.55 1.32
N LEU A 181 8.42 9.13 1.61
CA LEU A 181 8.88 7.76 1.33
C LEU A 181 8.24 6.72 2.27
N VAL A 182 7.67 7.13 3.39
CA VAL A 182 6.84 6.28 4.26
C VAL A 182 5.38 6.34 3.83
N GLU A 183 4.78 7.55 3.77
CA GLU A 183 3.35 7.70 3.50
C GLU A 183 2.93 7.13 2.15
N LYS A 184 3.66 7.48 1.08
CA LYS A 184 3.32 7.07 -0.29
C LYS A 184 4.04 5.78 -0.68
N CYS A 185 5.35 5.72 -0.41
CA CYS A 185 6.18 4.70 -1.03
C CYS A 185 6.20 3.36 -0.28
N CYS A 186 5.58 3.26 0.91
CA CYS A 186 5.45 1.96 1.60
C CYS A 186 4.76 0.90 0.72
N HIS A 187 3.81 1.27 -0.13
CA HIS A 187 3.23 0.37 -1.13
C HIS A 187 4.28 -0.25 -2.05
N TYR A 188 5.20 0.58 -2.55
CA TYR A 188 6.23 0.14 -3.49
C TYR A 188 7.30 -0.70 -2.83
N PHE A 189 7.72 -0.34 -1.62
CA PHE A 189 8.66 -1.17 -0.85
C PHE A 189 8.05 -2.53 -0.52
N ASN A 190 6.77 -2.57 -0.17
CA ASN A 190 6.06 -3.82 0.02
C ASN A 190 5.95 -4.65 -1.27
N LEU A 191 5.71 -4.01 -2.43
CA LEU A 191 5.70 -4.69 -3.74
C LEU A 191 7.07 -5.26 -4.11
N MET A 192 8.15 -4.51 -3.85
CA MET A 192 9.51 -4.99 -4.10
C MET A 192 9.81 -6.27 -3.32
N ASP A 193 9.52 -6.26 -2.01
CA ASP A 193 9.71 -7.42 -1.14
C ASP A 193 8.86 -8.62 -1.61
N LEU A 194 7.59 -8.37 -1.94
CA LEU A 194 6.66 -9.39 -2.41
C LEU A 194 7.12 -10.03 -3.74
N VAL A 195 7.52 -9.20 -4.71
CA VAL A 195 7.95 -9.69 -6.03
C VAL A 195 9.24 -10.51 -5.93
N LEU A 196 10.19 -10.07 -5.09
CA LEU A 196 11.47 -10.76 -4.89
C LEU A 196 11.35 -11.96 -3.95
N GLY A 197 10.34 -11.98 -3.05
CA GLY A 197 10.22 -12.99 -2.01
C GLY A 197 11.32 -12.90 -0.95
N GLU A 198 11.92 -11.73 -0.78
CA GLU A 198 13.05 -11.49 0.12
C GLU A 198 12.82 -10.26 1.01
N LYS A 199 13.54 -10.21 2.15
CA LYS A 199 13.60 -9.03 3.02
C LYS A 199 14.73 -8.12 2.54
N PRO A 200 14.55 -6.77 2.52
CA PRO A 200 15.59 -5.84 2.08
C PRO A 200 16.79 -5.85 3.04
N LEU A 201 17.97 -5.65 2.47
CA LEU A 201 19.24 -5.64 3.22
C LEU A 201 19.73 -4.22 3.48
N ARG A 202 19.78 -3.39 2.43
CA ARG A 202 20.37 -2.06 2.46
C ARG A 202 19.65 -1.10 1.52
N VAL A 203 19.55 0.17 1.92
CA VAL A 203 18.89 1.23 1.17
C VAL A 203 19.87 2.38 0.91
N PHE A 204 19.88 2.90 -0.31
CA PHE A 204 20.53 4.16 -0.67
C PHE A 204 19.53 5.05 -1.38
N ALA A 205 19.48 6.34 -1.02
CA ALA A 205 18.52 7.27 -1.60
C ALA A 205 19.10 8.68 -1.77
N SER A 206 18.58 9.38 -2.79
CA SER A 206 18.79 10.81 -3.02
C SER A 206 17.43 11.43 -3.36
N GLY A 207 17.11 12.56 -2.74
CA GLY A 207 15.80 13.20 -2.95
C GLY A 207 15.71 14.56 -2.26
N GLY A 208 14.55 15.19 -2.37
CA GLY A 208 14.32 16.47 -1.72
C GLY A 208 12.97 17.09 -2.08
N GLN A 209 12.65 18.22 -1.48
CA GLN A 209 11.54 19.09 -1.85
C GLN A 209 12.06 20.16 -2.82
N ARG A 210 11.52 20.21 -4.04
CA ARG A 210 12.04 21.06 -5.11
C ARG A 210 10.99 21.96 -5.75
N VAL A 211 9.73 21.54 -5.79
CA VAL A 211 8.66 22.21 -6.53
C VAL A 211 7.42 22.41 -5.66
N ASN A 212 6.94 21.38 -4.99
CA ASN A 212 5.65 21.38 -4.33
C ASN A 212 5.70 22.00 -2.93
N HIS A 213 4.62 22.73 -2.57
CA HIS A 213 4.35 23.23 -1.22
C HIS A 213 5.40 24.21 -0.64
N LEU A 214 6.27 24.80 -1.48
CA LEU A 214 7.33 25.71 -1.04
C LEU A 214 6.79 27.06 -0.51
N ASP A 215 5.67 27.51 -1.06
CA ASP A 215 5.02 28.79 -0.71
C ASP A 215 3.93 28.64 0.35
N GLU A 216 3.61 27.40 0.74
CA GLU A 216 2.61 27.13 1.78
C GLU A 216 3.17 27.45 3.18
N ARG A 217 2.28 27.92 4.08
CA ARG A 217 2.62 28.23 5.48
C ARG A 217 1.51 27.77 6.39
N TYR A 218 1.85 26.97 7.40
CA TYR A 218 0.95 26.44 8.42
C TYR A 218 1.49 26.79 9.78
N GLU A 219 0.83 27.73 10.48
CA GLU A 219 1.29 28.26 11.78
C GLU A 219 2.77 28.72 11.73
N GLY A 220 3.15 29.37 10.64
CA GLY A 220 4.51 29.87 10.41
C GLY A 220 5.53 28.83 9.92
N ARG A 221 5.17 27.55 9.82
CA ARG A 221 6.02 26.47 9.31
C ARG A 221 5.79 26.23 7.83
N THR A 222 6.85 25.96 7.09
CA THR A 222 6.79 25.43 5.71
C THR A 222 6.64 23.91 5.76
N PRO A 223 5.88 23.29 4.83
CA PRO A 223 5.90 21.85 4.63
C PRO A 223 7.30 21.29 4.47
N ASP A 224 7.55 20.10 5.02
CA ASP A 224 8.85 19.42 5.02
C ASP A 224 8.83 18.05 4.33
N ILE A 225 7.79 17.79 3.53
CA ILE A 225 7.65 16.56 2.74
C ILE A 225 8.40 16.71 1.41
N LEU A 226 9.22 15.72 1.07
CA LEU A 226 9.90 15.70 -0.22
C LEU A 226 8.93 15.38 -1.38
N ASP A 227 9.25 15.85 -2.57
CA ASP A 227 8.43 15.70 -3.78
C ASP A 227 9.12 14.91 -4.90
N SER A 228 10.39 14.56 -4.72
CA SER A 228 11.14 13.73 -5.68
C SER A 228 12.24 12.93 -4.99
N ALA A 229 12.45 11.70 -5.43
CA ALA A 229 13.52 10.84 -4.92
C ALA A 229 13.85 9.71 -5.89
N PHE A 230 15.13 9.30 -5.87
CA PHE A 230 15.59 8.00 -6.36
C PHE A 230 16.02 7.15 -5.16
N VAL A 231 15.49 5.93 -5.09
CA VAL A 231 15.82 4.98 -4.02
C VAL A 231 16.30 3.66 -4.62
N ILE A 232 17.41 3.14 -4.13
CA ILE A 232 17.93 1.81 -4.46
C ILE A 232 17.81 0.94 -3.21
N VAL A 233 17.20 -0.23 -3.37
CA VAL A 233 17.08 -1.26 -2.32
C VAL A 233 17.84 -2.50 -2.77
N GLU A 234 18.76 -2.98 -1.94
CA GLU A 234 19.54 -4.19 -2.20
C GLU A 234 19.04 -5.34 -1.32
N TYR A 235 19.06 -6.54 -1.88
CA TYR A 235 18.58 -7.77 -1.26
C TYR A 235 19.69 -8.80 -1.08
N PRO A 236 19.57 -9.75 -0.13
CA PRO A 236 20.62 -10.75 0.17
C PRO A 236 21.03 -11.61 -1.02
N SER A 237 20.11 -11.91 -1.94
CA SER A 237 20.39 -12.66 -3.18
C SER A 237 21.29 -11.91 -4.17
N GLY A 238 21.53 -10.62 -3.95
CA GLY A 238 22.15 -9.69 -4.89
C GLY A 238 21.16 -9.06 -5.88
N ALA A 239 19.86 -9.36 -5.77
CA ALA A 239 18.82 -8.63 -6.50
C ALA A 239 18.77 -7.18 -6.03
N ARG A 240 18.30 -6.28 -6.90
CA ARG A 240 18.16 -4.86 -6.61
C ARG A 240 16.79 -4.37 -7.05
N ALA A 241 16.23 -3.49 -6.23
CA ALA A 241 15.04 -2.74 -6.61
C ALA A 241 15.33 -1.24 -6.65
N MET A 242 14.57 -0.51 -7.45
CA MET A 242 14.68 0.94 -7.60
C MET A 242 13.31 1.59 -7.58
N LEU A 243 13.21 2.72 -6.89
CA LEU A 243 12.08 3.64 -6.98
C LEU A 243 12.54 4.95 -7.62
N ASP A 244 11.80 5.42 -8.62
CA ASP A 244 11.87 6.73 -9.24
C ASP A 244 10.57 7.47 -8.93
N LEU A 245 10.60 8.39 -7.96
CA LEU A 245 9.46 9.17 -7.50
C LEU A 245 9.57 10.62 -8.01
N CYS A 246 8.52 11.10 -8.68
CA CYS A 246 8.34 12.50 -8.99
C CYS A 246 6.86 12.90 -8.78
N MET A 247 6.61 13.86 -7.87
CA MET A 247 5.27 14.31 -7.51
C MET A 247 4.94 15.71 -8.09
N PHE A 248 5.57 16.05 -9.20
CA PHE A 248 5.27 17.24 -10.02
C PHE A 248 5.29 16.89 -11.51
N ALA A 249 4.75 15.72 -11.85
CA ALA A 249 4.72 15.17 -13.20
C ALA A 249 3.29 14.75 -13.58
N GLU A 250 2.34 15.70 -13.40
CA GLU A 250 0.90 15.49 -13.55
C GLU A 250 0.50 15.03 -14.96
N ASN A 251 1.27 15.41 -15.98
CA ASN A 251 0.97 15.08 -17.37
C ASN A 251 1.68 13.81 -17.85
N SER A 252 1.70 12.78 -17.00
CA SER A 252 2.21 11.45 -17.35
C SER A 252 1.11 10.58 -17.93
N ILE A 253 1.35 9.90 -19.06
CA ILE A 253 0.38 8.94 -19.63
C ILE A 253 0.17 7.77 -18.69
N ASP A 254 1.28 7.16 -18.21
CA ASP A 254 1.29 6.14 -17.18
C ASP A 254 1.99 6.71 -15.94
N SER A 255 1.20 7.00 -14.91
CA SER A 255 1.72 7.52 -13.64
C SER A 255 2.54 6.49 -12.89
N GLU A 256 2.20 5.21 -13.04
CA GLU A 256 2.90 4.10 -12.41
C GLU A 256 3.41 3.11 -13.47
N HIS A 257 4.69 2.79 -13.40
CA HIS A 257 5.35 1.80 -14.26
C HIS A 257 6.20 0.88 -13.41
N ILE A 258 5.78 -0.37 -13.30
CA ILE A 258 6.46 -1.40 -12.53
C ILE A 258 7.08 -2.40 -13.50
N THR A 259 8.37 -2.65 -13.34
CA THR A 259 9.15 -3.55 -14.20
C THR A 259 9.81 -4.65 -13.36
N VAL A 260 9.70 -5.89 -13.79
CA VAL A 260 10.38 -7.05 -13.21
C VAL A 260 11.26 -7.69 -14.28
N VAL A 261 12.56 -7.80 -14.02
CA VAL A 261 13.54 -8.39 -14.95
C VAL A 261 14.21 -9.59 -14.30
N GLY A 262 14.08 -10.72 -14.98
CA GLY A 262 14.80 -11.93 -14.64
C GLY A 262 15.81 -12.34 -15.72
N ASP A 263 16.44 -13.48 -15.54
CA ASP A 263 17.44 -13.99 -16.46
C ASP A 263 16.86 -14.53 -17.78
N THR A 264 15.55 -14.85 -17.83
CA THR A 264 14.89 -15.39 -19.02
C THR A 264 13.83 -14.47 -19.62
N GLY A 265 13.45 -13.35 -18.94
CA GLY A 265 12.40 -12.48 -19.44
C GLY A 265 12.22 -11.20 -18.65
N LYS A 266 11.22 -10.41 -19.10
CA LYS A 266 10.84 -9.13 -18.51
C LYS A 266 9.32 -9.01 -18.49
N LEU A 267 8.79 -8.50 -17.39
CA LEU A 267 7.40 -8.08 -17.22
C LEU A 267 7.34 -6.58 -16.95
N GLU A 268 6.29 -5.93 -17.46
CA GLU A 268 6.01 -4.51 -17.19
C GLU A 268 4.52 -4.33 -16.94
N SER A 269 4.18 -3.67 -15.84
CA SER A 269 2.81 -3.24 -15.51
C SER A 269 2.72 -1.72 -15.62
N LEU A 270 1.69 -1.21 -16.32
CA LEU A 270 1.47 0.21 -16.57
C LEU A 270 0.08 0.62 -16.10
N LEU A 271 0.01 1.68 -15.31
CA LEU A 271 -1.19 2.28 -14.75
C LEU A 271 -1.22 3.79 -15.07
N PRO A 272 -2.35 4.32 -15.47
CA PRO A 272 -3.71 3.77 -15.51
C PRO A 272 -4.07 2.96 -16.75
N ALA A 273 -3.16 2.73 -17.70
CA ALA A 273 -3.46 1.97 -18.93
C ALA A 273 -3.93 0.53 -18.67
N LEU A 274 -3.77 0.00 -17.45
CA LEU A 274 -4.09 -1.38 -17.07
C LEU A 274 -3.42 -2.39 -18.00
N THR A 275 -2.20 -2.11 -18.39
CA THR A 275 -1.46 -2.87 -19.39
C THR A 275 -0.38 -3.73 -18.76
N LEU A 276 -0.31 -4.98 -19.17
CA LEU A 276 0.79 -5.89 -18.87
C LEU A 276 1.56 -6.21 -20.16
N ARG A 277 2.88 -6.03 -20.11
CA ARG A 277 3.79 -6.44 -21.19
C ARG A 277 4.66 -7.58 -20.70
N TYR A 278 4.90 -8.55 -21.56
CA TYR A 278 5.78 -9.67 -21.29
C TYR A 278 6.65 -9.98 -22.51
N GLY A 279 7.95 -10.01 -22.30
CA GLY A 279 8.94 -10.39 -23.29
C GLY A 279 9.90 -11.44 -22.76
N LYS A 280 10.07 -12.54 -23.51
CA LYS A 280 11.12 -13.51 -23.23
C LYS A 280 12.43 -13.04 -23.84
N ARG A 281 13.53 -13.36 -23.18
CA ARG A 281 14.87 -13.04 -23.66
C ARG A 281 15.19 -13.72 -25.02
N GLU A 282 14.70 -14.92 -25.22
CA GLU A 282 14.85 -15.69 -26.47
C GLU A 282 14.02 -15.15 -27.65
N ASP A 283 12.94 -14.37 -27.33
CA ASP A 283 11.99 -13.86 -28.33
C ASP A 283 12.33 -12.43 -28.82
N TRP A 284 13.50 -11.89 -28.44
CA TRP A 284 13.87 -10.57 -28.91
C TRP A 284 14.00 -10.53 -30.43
N GLY A 285 13.48 -9.50 -31.05
CA GLY A 285 13.21 -9.47 -32.46
C GLY A 285 14.46 -9.52 -33.37
N THR A 286 14.21 -9.67 -34.66
CA THR A 286 15.17 -9.70 -35.76
C THR A 286 15.99 -8.41 -35.94
N ARG A 287 16.33 -7.71 -34.87
CA ARG A 287 17.28 -6.58 -34.98
C ARG A 287 18.63 -7.16 -35.43
N LYS A 288 19.01 -6.84 -36.65
CA LYS A 288 20.38 -7.05 -37.10
C LYS A 288 21.30 -6.16 -36.26
N VAL A 289 21.91 -6.74 -35.24
CA VAL A 289 23.01 -6.10 -34.52
C VAL A 289 24.28 -6.67 -35.16
N TRP A 290 25.12 -5.80 -35.70
CA TRP A 290 26.38 -6.20 -36.38
C TRP A 290 26.17 -7.18 -37.54
N GLY A 291 25.08 -7.08 -38.28
CA GLY A 291 24.82 -7.92 -39.46
C GLY A 291 24.31 -9.34 -39.17
N GLN A 292 24.17 -9.73 -37.91
CA GLN A 292 23.63 -11.05 -37.54
C GLN A 292 22.17 -10.91 -37.04
N ALA A 293 21.29 -11.79 -37.56
CA ALA A 293 19.94 -11.93 -37.01
C ALA A 293 20.02 -12.79 -35.74
N SER A 294 19.44 -12.33 -34.66
CA SER A 294 19.36 -13.07 -33.40
C SER A 294 17.94 -12.96 -32.83
N GLY A 295 17.46 -14.07 -32.27
CA GLY A 295 16.13 -14.18 -31.64
C GLY A 295 15.05 -14.78 -32.58
N SER A 296 13.94 -15.22 -31.96
CA SER A 296 12.81 -15.83 -32.65
C SER A 296 11.93 -14.84 -33.42
N GLY A 297 12.09 -13.53 -33.15
CA GLY A 297 11.29 -12.48 -33.74
C GLY A 297 9.86 -12.35 -33.21
N LYS A 298 9.46 -13.11 -32.18
CA LYS A 298 8.09 -13.06 -31.61
C LYS A 298 7.80 -11.76 -30.90
N GLY A 299 8.83 -11.07 -30.36
CA GLY A 299 8.72 -9.78 -29.73
C GLY A 299 8.05 -9.81 -28.36
N VAL A 300 7.49 -8.67 -27.95
CA VAL A 300 6.84 -8.47 -26.66
C VAL A 300 5.33 -8.63 -26.80
N SER A 301 4.72 -9.46 -25.97
CA SER A 301 3.26 -9.51 -25.84
C SER A 301 2.76 -8.33 -25.02
N VAL A 302 1.65 -7.74 -25.44
CA VAL A 302 1.00 -6.60 -24.77
C VAL A 302 -0.47 -6.93 -24.60
N ARG A 303 -0.99 -6.83 -23.36
CA ARG A 303 -2.41 -7.07 -23.11
C ARG A 303 -2.93 -6.15 -22.03
N ARG A 304 -4.20 -5.78 -22.13
CA ARG A 304 -4.93 -5.14 -21.03
C ARG A 304 -5.34 -6.20 -20.02
N VAL A 305 -5.22 -5.87 -18.73
CA VAL A 305 -5.59 -6.77 -17.63
C VAL A 305 -6.66 -6.09 -16.79
N TRP A 306 -7.79 -6.75 -16.63
CA TRP A 306 -8.89 -6.34 -15.79
C TRP A 306 -9.54 -7.58 -15.15
N ASP A 307 -9.96 -7.47 -13.91
CA ASP A 307 -10.74 -8.50 -13.24
C ASP A 307 -12.23 -8.12 -13.28
N THR A 308 -13.03 -8.93 -14.01
CA THR A 308 -14.48 -8.71 -14.16
C THR A 308 -15.28 -8.95 -12.87
N ASN A 309 -14.66 -9.53 -11.83
CA ASN A 309 -15.28 -9.73 -10.52
C ASN A 309 -15.26 -8.45 -9.67
N ILE A 310 -14.47 -7.45 -10.04
CA ILE A 310 -14.44 -6.16 -9.35
C ILE A 310 -15.80 -5.48 -9.49
N LYS A 311 -16.47 -5.23 -8.35
CA LYS A 311 -17.78 -4.56 -8.30
C LYS A 311 -17.65 -3.07 -8.03
N TYR A 312 -16.53 -2.62 -7.50
CA TYR A 312 -16.22 -1.21 -7.28
C TYR A 312 -14.76 -0.93 -7.65
N ALA A 313 -14.55 -0.09 -8.64
CA ALA A 313 -13.22 0.22 -9.14
C ALA A 313 -12.46 1.19 -8.22
N GLY A 314 -13.17 2.15 -7.62
CA GLY A 314 -12.61 3.15 -6.72
C GLY A 314 -11.41 3.90 -7.28
N GLN A 315 -10.58 4.39 -6.38
CA GLN A 315 -9.38 5.16 -6.73
C GLN A 315 -8.19 4.29 -7.16
N HIS A 316 -8.20 2.98 -6.82
CA HIS A 316 -7.07 2.06 -7.03
C HIS A 316 -7.43 0.88 -7.97
N PHE A 317 -8.24 1.15 -9.00
CA PHE A 317 -8.58 0.17 -10.05
C PHE A 317 -9.18 -1.13 -9.51
N GLY A 318 -9.92 -1.04 -8.39
CA GLY A 318 -10.54 -2.19 -7.75
C GLY A 318 -9.66 -2.94 -6.76
N ALA A 319 -8.43 -2.48 -6.53
CA ALA A 319 -7.50 -3.13 -5.60
C ALA A 319 -8.07 -3.18 -4.18
N SER A 320 -8.62 -2.07 -3.67
CA SER A 320 -9.25 -2.03 -2.35
C SER A 320 -10.46 -2.96 -2.26
N TYR A 321 -11.22 -3.13 -3.35
CA TYR A 321 -12.32 -4.11 -3.39
C TYR A 321 -11.81 -5.55 -3.25
N ILE A 322 -10.76 -5.91 -3.97
CA ILE A 322 -10.12 -7.23 -3.88
C ILE A 322 -9.53 -7.44 -2.49
N GLU A 323 -8.89 -6.42 -1.90
CA GLU A 323 -8.39 -6.47 -0.53
C GLU A 323 -9.49 -6.82 0.47
N HIS A 324 -10.65 -6.14 0.41
CA HIS A 324 -11.80 -6.45 1.25
C HIS A 324 -12.35 -7.87 1.00
N GLN A 325 -12.35 -8.36 -0.24
CA GLN A 325 -12.71 -9.75 -0.54
C GLN A 325 -11.75 -10.73 0.16
N ARG A 326 -10.44 -10.48 0.07
CA ARG A 326 -9.39 -11.32 0.68
C ARG A 326 -9.46 -11.27 2.21
N PHE A 327 -9.60 -10.09 2.78
CA PHE A 327 -9.78 -9.90 4.21
C PHE A 327 -11.02 -10.65 4.74
N ALA A 328 -12.18 -10.48 4.09
CA ALA A 328 -13.40 -11.19 4.45
C ALA A 328 -13.28 -12.72 4.31
N ALA A 329 -12.58 -13.19 3.28
CA ALA A 329 -12.31 -14.61 3.08
C ALA A 329 -11.40 -15.16 4.20
N ALA A 330 -10.35 -14.44 4.58
CA ALA A 330 -9.44 -14.82 5.66
C ALA A 330 -10.18 -14.89 7.01
N ILE A 331 -11.06 -13.93 7.31
CA ILE A 331 -11.92 -13.96 8.52
C ILE A 331 -12.78 -15.24 8.54
N ARG A 332 -13.47 -15.55 7.43
CA ARG A 332 -14.36 -16.72 7.35
C ARG A 332 -13.63 -18.05 7.44
N ALA A 333 -12.42 -18.11 6.89
CA ALA A 333 -11.60 -19.32 6.86
C ALA A 333 -10.70 -19.47 8.10
N GLY A 334 -10.55 -18.43 8.93
CA GLY A 334 -9.60 -18.41 10.03
C GLY A 334 -8.14 -18.53 9.57
N THR A 335 -7.81 -18.01 8.39
CA THR A 335 -6.45 -18.05 7.83
C THR A 335 -5.66 -16.81 8.20
N PRO A 336 -4.31 -16.89 8.22
CA PRO A 336 -3.45 -15.70 8.41
C PRO A 336 -3.72 -14.61 7.37
N PRO A 337 -3.35 -13.34 7.68
CA PRO A 337 -3.44 -12.24 6.73
C PRO A 337 -2.46 -12.43 5.56
N GLU A 338 -2.84 -12.00 4.35
CA GLU A 338 -1.92 -11.93 3.21
C GLU A 338 -0.92 -10.77 3.35
N VAL A 339 -1.28 -9.77 4.14
CA VAL A 339 -0.42 -8.64 4.50
C VAL A 339 -0.36 -8.55 6.01
N SER A 340 0.74 -9.04 6.56
CA SER A 340 0.97 -9.05 8.01
C SER A 340 1.39 -7.69 8.55
N LEU A 341 1.32 -7.53 9.88
CA LEU A 341 1.89 -6.36 10.56
C LEU A 341 3.39 -6.23 10.25
N GLU A 342 4.13 -7.35 10.23
CA GLU A 342 5.56 -7.36 9.89
C GLU A 342 5.82 -6.81 8.48
N ASP A 343 5.01 -7.19 7.49
CA ASP A 343 5.14 -6.67 6.11
C ASP A 343 4.91 -5.16 6.06
N GLY A 344 3.87 -4.68 6.77
CA GLY A 344 3.58 -3.25 6.89
C GLY A 344 4.73 -2.48 7.54
N LEU A 345 5.25 -2.98 8.65
CA LEU A 345 6.35 -2.34 9.38
C LEU A 345 7.68 -2.37 8.60
N ARG A 346 7.96 -3.44 7.87
CA ARG A 346 9.15 -3.54 7.02
C ARG A 346 9.11 -2.51 5.90
N SER A 347 7.95 -2.28 5.29
CA SER A 347 7.79 -1.24 4.27
C SER A 347 8.00 0.17 4.85
N VAL A 348 7.55 0.43 6.07
CA VAL A 348 7.82 1.67 6.81
C VAL A 348 9.31 1.81 7.11
N ALA A 349 9.95 0.77 7.63
CA ALA A 349 11.39 0.78 7.94
C ALA A 349 12.23 1.07 6.68
N THR A 350 11.86 0.52 5.52
CA THR A 350 12.54 0.79 4.25
C THR A 350 12.39 2.27 3.86
N GLY A 351 11.20 2.86 4.02
CA GLY A 351 10.97 4.30 3.80
C GLY A 351 11.78 5.19 4.73
N LEU A 352 11.85 4.85 6.02
CA LEU A 352 12.66 5.56 7.01
C LEU A 352 14.17 5.42 6.74
N ALA A 353 14.63 4.24 6.32
CA ALA A 353 16.01 4.03 5.89
C ALA A 353 16.36 4.90 4.68
N ALA A 354 15.44 5.05 3.73
CA ALA A 354 15.62 5.92 2.58
C ALA A 354 15.69 7.41 2.98
N HIS A 355 14.83 7.88 3.89
CA HIS A 355 14.93 9.24 4.45
C HIS A 355 16.29 9.47 5.14
N ARG A 356 16.70 8.54 6.00
CA ARG A 356 17.99 8.61 6.67
C ARG A 356 19.16 8.61 5.68
N SER A 357 19.06 7.85 4.59
CA SER A 357 20.07 7.85 3.53
C SER A 357 20.17 9.21 2.82
N ILE A 358 19.04 9.88 2.55
CA ILE A 358 19.00 11.23 1.99
C ILE A 358 19.68 12.24 2.93
N GLU A 359 19.39 12.17 4.23
CA GLU A 359 19.93 13.08 5.25
C GLU A 359 21.46 12.91 5.43
N THR A 360 21.92 11.67 5.40
CA THR A 360 23.34 11.36 5.66
C THR A 360 24.21 11.31 4.42
N GLY A 361 23.61 11.13 3.24
CA GLY A 361 24.31 10.84 1.98
C GLY A 361 24.95 9.44 1.94
N LEU A 362 24.62 8.55 2.88
CA LEU A 362 25.23 7.23 3.02
C LEU A 362 24.18 6.11 2.86
N PRO A 363 24.59 4.92 2.40
CA PRO A 363 23.72 3.73 2.47
C PRO A 363 23.38 3.37 3.91
N VAL A 364 22.14 2.92 4.15
CA VAL A 364 21.62 2.54 5.46
C VAL A 364 21.29 1.05 5.44
N MET A 365 21.81 0.29 6.39
CA MET A 365 21.41 -1.11 6.59
C MET A 365 20.02 -1.14 7.22
N LEU A 366 19.15 -2.03 6.74
CA LEU A 366 17.79 -2.09 7.29
C LEU A 366 17.78 -2.45 8.78
N ASN A 367 18.71 -3.30 9.22
CA ASN A 367 18.86 -3.65 10.63
C ASN A 367 19.25 -2.47 11.54
N ASP A 368 19.73 -1.35 10.98
CA ASP A 368 20.00 -0.13 11.76
C ASP A 368 18.71 0.71 12.01
N VAL A 369 17.63 0.36 11.35
CA VAL A 369 16.29 0.99 11.48
C VAL A 369 15.31 0.06 12.16
N LEU A 370 15.40 -1.23 11.88
CA LEU A 370 14.60 -2.26 12.54
C LEU A 370 15.08 -2.50 13.97
N PRO A 371 14.18 -2.81 14.91
CA PRO A 371 14.59 -3.19 16.26
C PRO A 371 15.37 -4.49 16.27
N ALA A 372 16.20 -4.66 17.30
CA ALA A 372 16.98 -5.87 17.47
C ALA A 372 16.06 -7.12 17.56
N GLY A 373 16.35 -8.13 16.74
CA GLY A 373 15.61 -9.39 16.72
C GLY A 373 14.55 -9.52 15.60
N TRP A 374 14.56 -8.57 14.68
CA TRP A 374 13.68 -8.59 13.50
C TRP A 374 14.26 -9.33 12.29
#